data_a6b23a1369a7b94a2945cf37475130b2
#
_entry.id   a6b23a1369a7b94a2945cf37475130b2
#
_cell.length_a   1.000
_cell.length_b   1.000
_cell.length_c   1.000
_cell.angle_alpha   90.00
_cell.angle_beta   90.00
_cell.angle_gamma   90.00
#
_symmetry.space_group_name_H-M   'P 1'
#
loop_
_entity.id
_entity.type
_entity.pdbx_description
1 polymer ?
#
loop_
_entity_poly.entity_id
_entity_poly.type
_entity_poly.pdbx_seq_one_letter_code
_entity_poly.pdbx_strand_id
1 'polypeptide(L)'
;MISITAIIKSKQENIEQVRNMIHHLVTETRKEAACVRYDLHTTENVFIIWEEWKDQVGFDTHNNQPYLLDFIKQSESLVALPIQVYKTVQTL
;
A
#
# COMPACT_ATOMS: atom_id res chain seq x y z
N MET A 1 1.02 -3.23 18.03
CA MET A 1 0.69 -2.57 16.76
C MET A 1 1.70 -3.00 15.69
N ILE A 2 1.23 -3.24 14.48
CA ILE A 2 2.07 -3.65 13.36
C ILE A 2 2.37 -2.41 12.51
N SER A 3 3.63 -2.18 12.19
CA SER A 3 4.07 -1.06 11.34
C SER A 3 4.60 -1.61 10.01
N ILE A 4 4.07 -1.10 8.91
CA ILE A 4 4.39 -1.55 7.56
C ILE A 4 4.78 -0.33 6.72
N THR A 5 5.80 -0.49 5.88
CA THR A 5 6.13 0.48 4.84
C THR A 5 6.07 -0.23 3.49
N ALA A 6 5.24 0.27 2.60
CA ALA A 6 5.13 -0.25 1.25
C ALA A 6 5.70 0.78 0.26
N ILE A 7 6.50 0.32 -0.69
CA ILE A 7 7.11 1.18 -1.71
C ILE A 7 6.70 0.68 -3.08
N ILE A 8 6.04 1.55 -3.84
CA ILE A 8 5.54 1.27 -5.18
C ILE A 8 6.19 2.25 -6.15
N LYS A 9 6.95 1.73 -7.10
CA LYS A 9 7.60 2.56 -8.12
C LYS A 9 6.90 2.32 -9.46
N SER A 10 6.25 3.35 -9.97
CA SER A 10 5.56 3.30 -11.26
C SER A 10 6.54 3.40 -12.43
N LYS A 11 6.18 2.81 -13.56
CA LYS A 11 6.78 3.19 -14.84
C LYS A 11 6.43 4.65 -15.11
N GLN A 12 7.32 5.38 -15.80
CA GLN A 12 7.13 6.81 -16.05
C GLN A 12 5.84 7.11 -16.81
N GLU A 13 5.47 6.28 -17.78
CA GLU A 13 4.26 6.45 -18.58
C GLU A 13 2.97 6.11 -17.83
N ASN A 14 3.05 5.51 -16.64
CA ASN A 14 1.89 5.03 -15.89
C ASN A 14 1.65 5.76 -14.57
N ILE A 15 2.36 6.86 -14.30
CA ILE A 15 2.30 7.57 -13.00
C ILE A 15 0.87 7.93 -12.61
N GLU A 16 0.11 8.55 -13.52
CA GLU A 16 -1.26 8.98 -13.19
C GLU A 16 -2.20 7.81 -12.95
N GLN A 17 -2.08 6.76 -13.75
CA GLN A 17 -2.91 5.57 -13.57
C GLN A 17 -2.61 4.90 -12.23
N VAL A 18 -1.33 4.75 -11.88
CA VAL A 18 -0.92 4.15 -10.60
C VAL A 18 -1.36 5.03 -9.44
N ARG A 19 -1.22 6.36 -9.56
CA ARG A 19 -1.70 7.29 -8.53
C ARG A 19 -3.19 7.10 -8.25
N ASN A 20 -4.00 7.05 -9.28
CA ASN A 20 -5.45 6.89 -9.13
C ASN A 20 -5.80 5.54 -8.48
N MET A 21 -5.09 4.48 -8.86
CA MET A 21 -5.27 3.16 -8.26
C MET A 21 -4.92 3.17 -6.77
N ILE A 22 -3.81 3.81 -6.41
CA ILE A 22 -3.38 3.89 -5.01
C ILE A 22 -4.33 4.76 -4.19
N HIS A 23 -4.84 5.86 -4.74
CA HIS A 23 -5.85 6.69 -4.05
C HIS A 23 -7.09 5.87 -3.70
N HIS A 24 -7.55 5.03 -4.63
CA HIS A 24 -8.67 4.12 -4.37
C HIS A 24 -8.31 3.10 -3.27
N LEU A 25 -7.11 2.53 -3.36
CA LEU A 25 -6.59 1.59 -2.35
C LEU A 25 -6.59 2.22 -0.96
N VAL A 26 -6.08 3.45 -0.83
CA VAL A 26 -6.06 4.18 0.44
C VAL A 26 -7.47 4.38 0.99
N THR A 27 -8.39 4.80 0.13
CA THR A 27 -9.78 5.06 0.53
C THR A 27 -10.43 3.80 1.07
N GLU A 28 -10.26 2.67 0.39
CA GLU A 28 -10.86 1.40 0.82
C GLU A 28 -10.19 0.83 2.06
N THR A 29 -8.87 0.93 2.14
CA THR A 29 -8.11 0.42 3.30
C THR A 29 -8.49 1.14 4.59
N ARG A 30 -8.70 2.44 4.53
CA ARG A 30 -9.06 3.24 5.71
C ARG A 30 -10.42 2.86 6.31
N LYS A 31 -11.25 2.15 5.57
CA LYS A 31 -12.56 1.65 6.06
C LYS A 31 -12.39 0.37 6.89
N GLU A 32 -11.25 -0.29 6.84
CA GLU A 32 -11.02 -1.51 7.62
C GLU A 32 -10.88 -1.18 9.09
N ALA A 33 -11.59 -1.93 9.96
CA ALA A 33 -11.65 -1.66 11.40
C ALA A 33 -10.27 -1.71 12.07
N ALA A 34 -9.37 -2.57 11.58
CA ALA A 34 -8.04 -2.74 12.16
C ALA A 34 -7.01 -1.73 11.62
N CYS A 35 -7.37 -0.90 10.64
CA CYS A 35 -6.46 0.10 10.07
C CYS A 35 -6.34 1.29 11.01
N VAL A 36 -5.15 1.47 11.58
CA VAL A 36 -4.85 2.61 12.45
C VAL A 36 -4.30 3.77 11.63
N ARG A 37 -3.48 3.47 10.63
CA ARG A 37 -2.83 4.45 9.76
C ARG A 37 -2.64 3.86 8.37
N TYR A 38 -2.87 4.66 7.36
CA TYR A 38 -2.59 4.30 5.97
C TYR A 38 -2.34 5.59 5.22
N ASP A 39 -1.10 6.11 5.31
CA ASP A 39 -0.71 7.42 4.79
C ASP A 39 0.15 7.29 3.56
N LEU A 40 -0.22 7.99 2.50
CA LEU A 40 0.50 7.99 1.23
C LEU A 40 1.38 9.23 1.12
N HIS A 41 2.66 9.01 0.85
CA HIS A 41 3.61 10.05 0.48
C HIS A 41 4.17 9.74 -0.90
N THR A 42 4.44 10.75 -1.69
CA THR A 42 4.91 10.57 -3.06
C THR A 42 6.10 11.46 -3.38
N THR A 43 6.97 10.97 -4.24
CA THR A 43 8.01 11.76 -4.89
C THR A 43 8.22 11.20 -6.29
N GLU A 44 8.10 12.05 -7.31
CA GLU A 44 8.23 11.64 -8.73
C GLU A 44 7.31 10.43 -9.04
N ASN A 45 7.91 9.29 -9.43
CA ASN A 45 7.17 8.06 -9.74
C ASN A 45 7.17 7.06 -8.58
N VAL A 46 7.52 7.50 -7.36
CA VAL A 46 7.59 6.66 -6.17
C VAL A 46 6.44 7.00 -5.24
N PHE A 47 5.72 5.96 -4.81
CA PHE A 47 4.61 6.04 -3.86
C PHE A 47 5.00 5.24 -2.62
N ILE A 48 4.95 5.89 -1.47
CA ILE A 48 5.33 5.29 -0.19
C ILE A 48 4.11 5.33 0.72
N ILE A 49 3.72 4.16 1.23
CA ILE A 49 2.59 4.05 2.15
C ILE A 49 3.14 3.64 3.51
N TRP A 50 2.87 4.45 4.53
CA TRP A 50 3.14 4.10 5.90
C TRP A 50 1.86 3.60 6.53
N GLU A 51 1.89 2.33 7.00
CA GLU A 51 0.72 1.64 7.53
C GLU A 51 0.95 1.26 8.98
N GLU A 52 -0.09 1.41 9.78
CA GLU A 52 -0.13 0.85 11.12
C GLU A 52 -1.43 0.06 11.28
N TRP A 53 -1.29 -1.15 11.78
CA TRP A 53 -2.41 -2.08 11.99
C TRP A 53 -2.51 -2.45 13.44
N LYS A 54 -3.75 -2.61 13.93
CA LYS A 54 -4.04 -2.91 15.32
C LYS A 54 -3.30 -4.16 15.81
N ASP A 55 -3.29 -5.21 14.98
CA ASP A 55 -2.67 -6.50 15.28
C ASP A 55 -2.38 -7.28 13.99
N GLN A 56 -1.75 -8.44 14.15
CA GLN A 56 -1.39 -9.30 13.02
C GLN A 56 -2.65 -9.82 12.30
N VAL A 57 -3.70 -10.15 13.04
CA VAL A 57 -4.96 -10.63 12.44
C VAL A 57 -5.55 -9.57 11.51
N GLY A 58 -5.55 -8.31 11.94
CA GLY A 58 -6.03 -7.20 11.12
C GLY A 58 -5.20 -7.01 9.85
N PHE A 59 -3.88 -7.11 9.95
CA PHE A 59 -3.00 -7.02 8.78
C PHE A 59 -3.22 -8.21 7.83
N ASP A 60 -3.36 -9.42 8.36
CA ASP A 60 -3.63 -10.60 7.54
C ASP A 60 -4.97 -10.49 6.83
N THR A 61 -5.98 -9.95 7.50
CA THR A 61 -7.29 -9.68 6.89
C THR A 61 -7.17 -8.70 5.73
N HIS A 62 -6.39 -7.64 5.91
CA HIS A 62 -6.10 -6.66 4.85
C HIS A 62 -5.48 -7.34 3.63
N ASN A 63 -4.50 -8.21 3.85
CA ASN A 63 -3.79 -8.89 2.76
C ASN A 63 -4.69 -9.85 1.96
N ASN A 64 -5.86 -10.20 2.46
CA ASN A 64 -6.83 -11.05 1.80
C ASN A 64 -8.03 -10.28 1.22
N GLN A 65 -8.05 -8.96 1.33
CA GLN A 65 -9.14 -8.15 0.78
C GLN A 65 -9.17 -8.24 -0.75
N PRO A 66 -10.34 -8.45 -1.35
CA PRO A 66 -10.47 -8.52 -2.80
C PRO A 66 -9.91 -7.29 -3.52
N TYR A 67 -10.13 -6.09 -2.97
CA TYR A 67 -9.65 -4.87 -3.61
C TYR A 67 -8.12 -4.75 -3.60
N LEU A 68 -7.45 -5.29 -2.57
CA LEU A 68 -5.98 -5.31 -2.52
C LEU A 68 -5.42 -6.34 -3.50
N LEU A 69 -5.99 -7.54 -3.54
CA LEU A 69 -5.56 -8.59 -4.48
C LEU A 69 -5.73 -8.12 -5.92
N ASP A 70 -6.84 -7.45 -6.21
CA ASP A 70 -7.09 -6.86 -7.52
C ASP A 70 -6.06 -5.77 -7.86
N PHE A 71 -5.77 -4.89 -6.91
CA PHE A 71 -4.74 -3.86 -7.08
C PHE A 71 -3.38 -4.48 -7.43
N ILE A 72 -2.96 -5.50 -6.68
CA ILE A 72 -1.68 -6.18 -6.92
C ILE A 72 -1.64 -6.76 -8.32
N LYS A 73 -2.70 -7.43 -8.73
CA LYS A 73 -2.80 -8.04 -10.05
C LYS A 73 -2.75 -7.00 -11.17
N GLN A 74 -3.55 -5.94 -11.07
CA GLN A 74 -3.63 -4.92 -12.10
C GLN A 74 -2.37 -4.06 -12.19
N SER A 75 -1.68 -3.85 -11.08
CA SER A 75 -0.48 -3.02 -11.04
C SER A 75 0.77 -3.70 -11.60
N GLU A 76 0.79 -5.02 -11.76
CA GLU A 76 1.97 -5.77 -12.18
C GLU A 76 2.62 -5.22 -13.47
N SER A 77 1.81 -4.86 -14.46
CA SER A 77 2.31 -4.33 -15.74
C SER A 77 2.63 -2.84 -15.69
N LEU A 78 2.27 -2.16 -14.62
CA LEU A 78 2.38 -0.70 -14.49
C LEU A 78 3.54 -0.24 -13.62
N VAL A 79 4.09 -1.16 -12.81
CA VAL A 79 5.20 -0.86 -11.91
C VAL A 79 6.55 -1.13 -12.58
N ALA A 80 7.56 -0.32 -12.23
CA ALA A 80 8.91 -0.45 -12.77
C ALA A 80 9.68 -1.63 -12.17
N LEU A 81 9.29 -2.05 -10.96
CA LEU A 81 9.85 -3.18 -10.23
C LEU A 81 8.81 -3.74 -9.25
N PRO A 82 9.01 -4.95 -8.72
CA PRO A 82 8.06 -5.52 -7.76
C PRO A 82 7.85 -4.62 -6.55
N ILE A 83 6.60 -4.56 -6.07
CA ILE A 83 6.24 -3.78 -4.88
C ILE A 83 7.03 -4.31 -3.68
N GLN A 84 7.65 -3.39 -2.93
CA GLN A 84 8.43 -3.73 -1.75
C GLN A 84 7.58 -3.47 -0.50
N VAL A 85 7.53 -4.43 0.41
CA VAL A 85 6.77 -4.32 1.66
C VAL A 85 7.70 -4.70 2.82
N TYR A 86 7.84 -3.78 3.77
CA TYR A 86 8.69 -3.97 4.94
C TYR A 86 7.87 -3.90 6.21
N LYS A 87 7.97 -4.94 7.03
CA LYS A 87 7.44 -4.91 8.40
C LYS A 87 8.54 -4.37 9.30
N THR A 88 8.27 -3.26 9.97
CA THR A 88 9.28 -2.55 10.76
C THR A 88 8.87 -2.45 12.23
N VAL A 89 9.87 -2.16 13.07
CA VAL A 89 9.67 -1.94 14.49
C VAL A 89 10.33 -0.60 14.85
N GLN A 90 9.63 0.22 15.61
CA GLN A 90 10.21 1.48 16.09
C GLN A 90 11.32 1.18 17.09
N THR A 91 12.50 1.76 16.88
CA THR A 91 13.68 1.53 17.74
C THR A 91 14.11 2.75 18.53
N LEU A 92 13.49 3.91 18.26
CA LEU A 92 13.88 5.15 18.90
C LEU A 92 12.68 6.07 19.19
#